data_ca470019a3bdccbb5ee7900df2ae8b9f
#
_entry.id   ca470019a3bdccbb5ee7900df2ae8b9f
#
_cell.length_a   1.000
_cell.length_b   1.000
_cell.length_c   1.000
_cell.angle_alpha   90.00
_cell.angle_beta   90.00
_cell.angle_gamma   90.00
#
_symmetry.space_group_name_H-M   'P 1'
#
loop_
_entity.id
_entity.type
_entity.pdbx_description
1 polymer ?
#
loop_
_entity_poly.entity_id
_entity_poly.type
_entity_poly.pdbx_seq_one_letter_code
_entity_poly.pdbx_strand_id
1 'polypeptide(L)'
;MALCSTLPGLGQKKIETIAGNGQPGYAANQINNPYGLTTGPDGALYICEIDNHVIRRLDLKTGQLSTVAGNGRRGYSGDGGPATAASLNEPYEIRFDKQGHMFFVEMKNHIVRRVDAKTGIISTVAGTGKPGFGGDGGPATAALLQQPHSIQFDPAGDLLICDIQNQRIRIVETKTGVIRTWAGTGEKKPTPDGAPLAGTPLWGPRAIDFDAKGNAYLALREGNQVFRINRTTQRLEHLAGTGEKGYAPGPEPAKTAKLNGPKGVAWSRDGGVYLADTESHTIRRIDLKTGMIATVAGAGVAGDGPETSPLECKMKRPHGVYVDKKGIVYIGDSEAHRVRRLR
;
A
#
# COMPACT_ATOMS: atom_id res chain seq x y z
N MET A 1 -36.92 -7.65 9.08
CA MET A 1 -36.07 -6.44 9.19
C MET A 1 -34.80 -6.85 9.92
N ALA A 2 -33.71 -7.08 9.20
CA ALA A 2 -32.41 -7.38 9.82
C ALA A 2 -31.83 -6.06 10.32
N LEU A 3 -31.65 -5.94 11.64
CA LEU A 3 -30.90 -4.86 12.27
C LEU A 3 -29.45 -4.92 11.74
N CYS A 4 -29.11 -4.03 10.84
CA CYS A 4 -27.75 -3.80 10.41
C CYS A 4 -26.97 -3.22 11.61
N SER A 5 -26.36 -4.08 12.42
CA SER A 5 -25.47 -3.66 13.50
C SER A 5 -24.21 -3.07 12.88
N THR A 6 -24.17 -1.77 12.72
CA THR A 6 -22.98 -1.04 12.30
C THR A 6 -21.90 -1.17 13.38
N LEU A 7 -20.66 -1.44 12.96
CA LEU A 7 -19.52 -1.34 13.88
C LEU A 7 -19.50 0.06 14.51
N PRO A 8 -19.23 0.19 15.83
CA PRO A 8 -19.11 1.50 16.47
C PRO A 8 -18.06 2.35 15.76
N GLY A 9 -18.40 3.58 15.37
CA GLY A 9 -17.52 4.52 14.68
C GLY A 9 -17.67 4.57 13.15
N LEU A 10 -18.54 3.77 12.54
CA LEU A 10 -18.98 3.92 11.15
C LEU A 10 -20.25 4.80 11.10
N GLY A 11 -20.17 6.04 11.59
CA GLY A 11 -21.19 7.06 11.30
C GLY A 11 -21.44 7.14 9.79
N GLN A 12 -22.46 7.87 9.34
CA GLN A 12 -22.78 8.04 7.91
C GLN A 12 -21.55 8.59 7.14
N LYS A 13 -20.62 7.69 6.76
CA LYS A 13 -19.47 8.05 5.96
C LYS A 13 -19.93 8.37 4.55
N LYS A 14 -19.32 9.40 3.95
CA LYS A 14 -19.54 9.76 2.56
C LYS A 14 -18.36 9.29 1.73
N ILE A 15 -18.63 8.68 0.58
CA ILE A 15 -17.63 8.38 -0.44
C ILE A 15 -17.74 9.38 -1.58
N GLU A 16 -16.61 9.81 -2.12
CA GLU A 16 -16.56 10.74 -3.24
C GLU A 16 -15.29 10.54 -4.07
N THR A 17 -15.38 10.72 -5.38
CA THR A 17 -14.22 10.81 -6.27
C THR A 17 -13.54 12.17 -6.10
N ILE A 18 -12.24 12.17 -5.89
CA ILE A 18 -11.43 13.39 -5.74
C ILE A 18 -10.43 13.58 -6.89
N ALA A 19 -10.16 12.53 -7.67
CA ALA A 19 -9.38 12.60 -8.90
C ALA A 19 -9.76 11.46 -9.85
N GLY A 20 -9.62 11.70 -11.14
CA GLY A 20 -10.00 10.77 -12.20
C GLY A 20 -11.49 10.89 -12.58
N ASN A 21 -11.80 10.58 -13.82
CA ASN A 21 -13.14 10.66 -14.39
C ASN A 21 -13.68 9.31 -14.89
N GLY A 22 -12.97 8.21 -14.58
CA GLY A 22 -13.30 6.85 -15.00
C GLY A 22 -12.75 6.48 -16.38
N GLN A 23 -12.10 7.40 -17.06
CA GLN A 23 -11.40 7.12 -18.31
C GLN A 23 -9.89 7.14 -18.06
N PRO A 24 -9.15 6.10 -18.50
CA PRO A 24 -7.70 6.10 -18.38
C PRO A 24 -7.10 7.24 -19.21
N GLY A 25 -6.04 7.87 -18.70
CA GLY A 25 -5.36 8.92 -19.44
C GLY A 25 -4.49 9.80 -18.56
N TYR A 26 -3.99 10.91 -19.17
CA TYR A 26 -3.01 11.79 -18.56
C TYR A 26 -3.45 13.26 -18.54
N ALA A 27 -4.68 13.56 -18.98
CA ALA A 27 -5.22 14.90 -18.95
C ALA A 27 -5.45 15.40 -17.50
N ALA A 28 -5.77 16.69 -17.36
CA ALA A 28 -5.90 17.35 -16.05
C ALA A 28 -6.92 16.69 -15.11
N ASN A 29 -7.96 16.06 -15.66
CA ASN A 29 -9.00 15.35 -14.90
C ASN A 29 -8.96 13.82 -15.07
N GLN A 30 -7.87 13.28 -15.60
CA GLN A 30 -7.68 11.85 -15.82
C GLN A 30 -6.59 11.31 -14.92
N ILE A 31 -6.77 10.06 -14.56
CA ILE A 31 -5.81 9.20 -13.83
C ILE A 31 -5.80 7.84 -14.51
N ASN A 32 -4.66 7.18 -14.52
CA ASN A 32 -4.57 5.86 -15.09
C ASN A 32 -4.03 4.84 -14.08
N ASN A 33 -4.93 3.96 -13.65
CA ASN A 33 -4.63 2.84 -12.78
C ASN A 33 -3.87 3.27 -11.49
N PRO A 34 -4.50 4.08 -10.59
CA PRO A 34 -3.86 4.56 -9.37
C PRO A 34 -3.65 3.42 -8.37
N TYR A 35 -2.44 3.29 -7.82
CA TYR A 35 -2.08 2.26 -6.86
C TYR A 35 -1.74 2.89 -5.50
N GLY A 36 -0.48 2.99 -5.14
CA GLY A 36 -0.05 3.54 -3.87
C GLY A 36 -0.38 5.02 -3.73
N LEU A 37 -0.84 5.41 -2.54
CA LEU A 37 -1.15 6.80 -2.22
C LEU A 37 -0.68 7.12 -0.80
N THR A 38 -0.31 8.41 -0.60
CA THR A 38 0.01 8.96 0.72
C THR A 38 -0.10 10.48 0.70
N THR A 39 -0.32 11.09 1.85
CA THR A 39 -0.17 12.55 1.95
C THR A 39 1.29 12.93 2.13
N GLY A 40 1.73 13.92 1.36
CA GLY A 40 3.07 14.49 1.50
C GLY A 40 3.19 15.51 2.65
N PRO A 41 4.41 16.01 2.89
CA PRO A 41 4.68 17.03 3.91
C PRO A 41 3.90 18.35 3.69
N ASP A 42 3.55 18.63 2.46
CA ASP A 42 2.76 19.80 2.03
C ASP A 42 1.25 19.62 2.18
N GLY A 43 0.81 18.44 2.64
CA GLY A 43 -0.60 18.09 2.82
C GLY A 43 -1.34 17.72 1.53
N ALA A 44 -0.69 17.69 0.38
CA ALA A 44 -1.24 17.17 -0.86
C ALA A 44 -1.26 15.64 -0.86
N LEU A 45 -2.11 15.02 -1.69
CA LEU A 45 -2.11 13.58 -1.91
C LEU A 45 -1.19 13.25 -3.09
N TYR A 46 -0.28 12.31 -2.87
CA TYR A 46 0.61 11.78 -3.90
C TYR A 46 0.13 10.41 -4.35
N ILE A 47 0.14 10.15 -5.66
CA ILE A 47 -0.53 9.02 -6.29
C ILE A 47 0.42 8.38 -7.29
N CYS A 48 0.67 7.08 -7.15
CA CYS A 48 1.37 6.30 -8.16
C CYS A 48 0.40 5.91 -9.28
N GLU A 49 0.66 6.34 -10.49
CA GLU A 49 -0.09 5.95 -11.70
C GLU A 49 0.73 4.95 -12.49
N ILE A 50 0.42 3.67 -12.37
CA ILE A 50 1.31 2.61 -12.89
C ILE A 50 1.37 2.61 -14.41
N ASP A 51 0.25 2.82 -15.10
CA ASP A 51 0.17 2.74 -16.57
C ASP A 51 0.59 4.05 -17.25
N ASN A 52 0.61 5.17 -16.51
CA ASN A 52 1.19 6.42 -16.97
C ASN A 52 2.68 6.54 -16.64
N HIS A 53 3.24 5.61 -15.84
CA HIS A 53 4.64 5.62 -15.41
C HIS A 53 5.06 6.93 -14.75
N VAL A 54 4.18 7.49 -13.90
CA VAL A 54 4.41 8.76 -13.20
C VAL A 54 3.90 8.72 -11.75
N ILE A 55 4.37 9.69 -10.98
CA ILE A 55 3.77 10.03 -9.69
C ILE A 55 3.12 11.40 -9.83
N ARG A 56 1.82 11.46 -9.50
CA ARG A 56 1.03 12.69 -9.50
C ARG A 56 0.84 13.21 -8.08
N ARG A 57 0.81 14.53 -7.96
CA ARG A 57 0.45 15.28 -6.77
C ARG A 57 -0.93 15.93 -6.99
N LEU A 58 -1.87 15.60 -6.12
CA LEU A 58 -3.21 16.20 -6.07
C LEU A 58 -3.26 17.23 -4.94
N ASP A 59 -3.47 18.46 -5.28
CA ASP A 59 -3.80 19.49 -4.29
C ASP A 59 -5.24 19.28 -3.78
N LEU A 60 -5.38 18.91 -2.51
CA LEU A 60 -6.67 18.55 -1.93
C LEU A 60 -7.62 19.76 -1.72
N LYS A 61 -7.14 20.99 -1.89
CA LYS A 61 -7.95 22.21 -1.78
C LYS A 61 -8.50 22.64 -3.13
N THR A 62 -7.67 22.57 -4.18
CA THR A 62 -8.00 23.04 -5.52
C THR A 62 -8.43 21.92 -6.47
N GLY A 63 -8.10 20.66 -6.15
CA GLY A 63 -8.30 19.52 -7.06
C GLY A 63 -7.28 19.46 -8.21
N GLN A 64 -6.26 20.33 -8.21
CA GLN A 64 -5.27 20.35 -9.27
C GLN A 64 -4.30 19.19 -9.20
N LEU A 65 -4.12 18.49 -10.33
CA LEU A 65 -3.13 17.43 -10.51
C LEU A 65 -1.87 17.99 -11.20
N SER A 66 -0.71 17.62 -10.66
CA SER A 66 0.60 17.91 -11.25
C SER A 66 1.50 16.67 -11.20
N THR A 67 2.42 16.53 -12.16
CA THR A 67 3.41 15.44 -12.16
C THR A 67 4.62 15.86 -11.34
N VAL A 68 5.07 15.00 -10.44
CA VAL A 68 6.23 15.25 -9.55
C VAL A 68 7.40 14.28 -9.80
N ALA A 69 7.14 13.14 -10.42
CA ALA A 69 8.18 12.23 -10.90
C ALA A 69 7.66 11.44 -12.10
N GLY A 70 8.57 11.09 -13.00
CA GLY A 70 8.27 10.39 -14.25
C GLY A 70 7.96 11.33 -15.40
N ASN A 71 8.40 10.94 -16.60
CA ASN A 71 8.20 11.67 -17.87
C ASN A 71 7.12 11.01 -18.75
N GLY A 72 6.39 10.02 -18.22
CA GLY A 72 5.37 9.27 -18.96
C GLY A 72 5.93 8.16 -19.85
N ARG A 73 7.24 7.99 -19.95
CA ARG A 73 7.87 6.92 -20.73
C ARG A 73 8.24 5.76 -19.83
N ARG A 74 7.85 4.56 -20.22
CA ARG A 74 8.27 3.33 -19.56
C ARG A 74 9.77 3.13 -19.70
N GLY A 75 10.48 2.95 -18.57
CA GLY A 75 11.92 2.71 -18.60
C GLY A 75 12.59 2.84 -17.24
N TYR A 76 13.91 2.84 -17.24
CA TYR A 76 14.74 3.08 -16.06
C TYR A 76 15.86 4.05 -16.45
N SER A 77 15.72 5.30 -16.08
CA SER A 77 16.72 6.35 -16.34
C SER A 77 16.55 7.54 -15.39
N GLY A 78 17.45 8.48 -15.46
CA GLY A 78 17.31 9.81 -14.87
C GLY A 78 17.92 9.96 -13.48
N ASP A 79 18.62 8.97 -12.93
CA ASP A 79 19.37 9.13 -11.67
C ASP A 79 20.39 10.29 -11.78
N GLY A 80 20.43 11.14 -10.75
CA GLY A 80 21.25 12.34 -10.70
C GLY A 80 20.62 13.55 -11.40
N GLY A 81 19.45 13.40 -12.02
CA GLY A 81 18.70 14.47 -12.68
C GLY A 81 17.35 14.78 -12.04
N PRO A 82 16.58 15.72 -12.63
CA PRO A 82 15.25 16.07 -12.16
C PRO A 82 14.29 14.87 -12.24
N ALA A 83 13.52 14.61 -11.16
CA ALA A 83 12.61 13.47 -11.09
C ALA A 83 11.55 13.45 -12.20
N THR A 84 11.10 14.63 -12.66
CA THR A 84 10.14 14.77 -13.76
C THR A 84 10.70 14.46 -15.14
N ALA A 85 12.03 14.36 -15.28
CA ALA A 85 12.70 13.96 -16.51
C ALA A 85 13.03 12.45 -16.55
N ALA A 86 12.89 11.75 -15.43
CA ALA A 86 13.20 10.33 -15.32
C ALA A 86 12.17 9.45 -16.03
N SER A 87 12.60 8.36 -16.66
CA SER A 87 11.70 7.29 -17.10
C SER A 87 11.48 6.32 -15.96
N LEU A 88 10.22 6.03 -15.62
CA LEU A 88 9.81 5.10 -14.58
C LEU A 88 9.16 3.86 -15.18
N ASN A 89 9.04 2.78 -14.39
CA ASN A 89 8.37 1.57 -14.83
C ASN A 89 7.49 0.99 -13.72
N GLU A 90 6.20 1.28 -13.83
CA GLU A 90 5.17 0.91 -12.86
C GLU A 90 5.53 1.36 -11.43
N PRO A 91 5.50 2.69 -11.13
CA PRO A 91 5.62 3.18 -9.76
C PRO A 91 4.44 2.66 -8.95
N TYR A 92 4.72 1.93 -7.86
CA TYR A 92 3.71 1.06 -7.26
C TYR A 92 3.26 1.48 -5.86
N GLU A 93 4.19 1.94 -5.02
CA GLU A 93 3.93 2.42 -3.66
C GLU A 93 4.84 3.61 -3.35
N ILE A 94 4.37 4.52 -2.50
CA ILE A 94 5.05 5.78 -2.21
C ILE A 94 4.98 6.12 -0.72
N ARG A 95 6.09 6.59 -0.15
CA ARG A 95 6.19 7.07 1.23
C ARG A 95 7.13 8.28 1.30
N PHE A 96 7.01 9.03 2.39
CA PHE A 96 7.90 10.14 2.72
C PHE A 96 8.66 9.83 4.01
N ASP A 97 9.94 10.18 4.04
CA ASP A 97 10.71 10.15 5.27
C ASP A 97 10.43 11.41 6.14
N LYS A 98 11.06 11.48 7.32
CA LYS A 98 10.91 12.60 8.26
C LYS A 98 11.51 13.91 7.70
N GLN A 99 12.40 13.85 6.72
CA GLN A 99 13.02 14.98 6.03
C GLN A 99 12.19 15.48 4.84
N GLY A 100 11.12 14.74 4.50
CA GLY A 100 10.24 15.06 3.37
C GLY A 100 10.72 14.54 2.03
N HIS A 101 11.77 13.71 1.99
CA HIS A 101 12.16 13.04 0.76
C HIS A 101 11.10 12.00 0.37
N MET A 102 10.79 11.96 -0.92
CA MET A 102 9.83 11.03 -1.48
C MET A 102 10.53 9.73 -1.88
N PHE A 103 10.03 8.60 -1.39
CA PHE A 103 10.50 7.27 -1.76
C PHE A 103 9.39 6.52 -2.46
N PHE A 104 9.71 5.77 -3.51
CA PHE A 104 8.73 4.95 -4.21
C PHE A 104 9.37 3.70 -4.82
N VAL A 105 8.53 2.69 -4.95
CA VAL A 105 8.89 1.41 -5.59
C VAL A 105 8.64 1.51 -7.08
N GLU A 106 9.59 1.06 -7.89
CA GLU A 106 9.38 0.72 -9.29
C GLU A 106 9.36 -0.80 -9.45
N MET A 107 8.15 -1.37 -9.52
CA MET A 107 7.95 -2.81 -9.45
C MET A 107 8.67 -3.55 -10.59
N LYS A 108 8.53 -3.08 -11.81
CA LYS A 108 9.12 -3.73 -13.01
C LYS A 108 10.60 -3.42 -13.21
N ASN A 109 11.11 -2.40 -12.55
CA ASN A 109 12.54 -2.12 -12.51
C ASN A 109 13.23 -2.78 -11.31
N HIS A 110 12.48 -3.44 -10.41
CA HIS A 110 13.03 -4.14 -9.24
C HIS A 110 13.89 -3.24 -8.34
N ILE A 111 13.47 -2.00 -8.15
CA ILE A 111 14.21 -0.97 -7.40
C ILE A 111 13.32 -0.13 -6.50
N VAL A 112 13.95 0.59 -5.61
CA VAL A 112 13.35 1.71 -4.87
C VAL A 112 14.10 2.99 -5.24
N ARG A 113 13.34 4.04 -5.59
CA ARG A 113 13.88 5.36 -5.92
C ARG A 113 13.57 6.35 -4.79
N ARG A 114 14.40 7.38 -4.70
CA ARG A 114 14.23 8.53 -3.81
C ARG A 114 14.28 9.82 -4.61
N VAL A 115 13.38 10.75 -4.31
CA VAL A 115 13.45 12.14 -4.79
C VAL A 115 13.79 13.04 -3.61
N ASP A 116 14.85 13.79 -3.73
CA ASP A 116 15.29 14.73 -2.71
C ASP A 116 14.30 15.90 -2.60
N ALA A 117 13.85 16.19 -1.38
CA ALA A 117 12.82 17.21 -1.13
C ALA A 117 13.25 18.65 -1.47
N LYS A 118 14.55 18.94 -1.44
CA LYS A 118 15.08 20.29 -1.67
C LYS A 118 15.45 20.51 -3.13
N THR A 119 16.05 19.50 -3.76
CA THR A 119 16.62 19.62 -5.11
C THR A 119 15.73 19.05 -6.20
N GLY A 120 14.76 18.18 -5.84
CA GLY A 120 13.94 17.44 -6.80
C GLY A 120 14.72 16.40 -7.61
N ILE A 121 15.97 16.11 -7.22
CA ILE A 121 16.82 15.14 -7.90
C ILE A 121 16.43 13.72 -7.48
N ILE A 122 16.31 12.83 -8.48
CA ILE A 122 16.00 11.41 -8.28
C ILE A 122 17.26 10.56 -8.21
N SER A 123 17.23 9.52 -7.39
CA SER A 123 18.30 8.52 -7.26
C SER A 123 17.73 7.15 -6.91
N THR A 124 18.43 6.09 -7.30
CA THR A 124 18.14 4.73 -6.85
C THR A 124 18.75 4.51 -5.47
N VAL A 125 17.97 3.96 -4.53
CA VAL A 125 18.40 3.73 -3.14
C VAL A 125 18.42 2.26 -2.75
N ALA A 126 17.73 1.39 -3.49
CA ALA A 126 17.82 -0.06 -3.34
C ALA A 126 17.50 -0.77 -4.66
N GLY A 127 18.16 -1.90 -4.89
CA GLY A 127 18.00 -2.69 -6.10
C GLY A 127 18.96 -2.30 -7.23
N THR A 128 19.31 -3.26 -8.07
CA THR A 128 20.21 -3.08 -9.22
C THR A 128 19.49 -2.92 -10.55
N GLY A 129 18.16 -3.01 -10.57
CA GLY A 129 17.39 -3.09 -11.81
C GLY A 129 17.27 -4.52 -12.38
N LYS A 130 17.91 -5.50 -11.77
CA LYS A 130 17.83 -6.92 -12.16
C LYS A 130 16.99 -7.70 -11.17
N PRO A 131 16.08 -8.59 -11.63
CA PRO A 131 15.30 -9.43 -10.72
C PRO A 131 16.18 -10.48 -10.04
N GLY A 132 15.89 -10.79 -8.78
CA GLY A 132 16.57 -11.83 -8.03
C GLY A 132 16.54 -11.61 -6.53
N PHE A 133 17.30 -12.44 -5.79
CA PHE A 133 17.49 -12.33 -4.34
C PHE A 133 18.99 -12.36 -4.02
N GLY A 134 19.43 -11.40 -3.22
CA GLY A 134 20.82 -11.33 -2.74
C GLY A 134 21.18 -9.97 -2.19
N GLY A 135 22.45 -9.84 -1.77
CA GLY A 135 23.02 -8.58 -1.30
C GLY A 135 22.79 -8.28 0.18
N ASP A 136 22.29 -9.23 0.99
CA ASP A 136 22.16 -9.04 2.45
C ASP A 136 23.53 -8.77 3.09
N GLY A 137 23.58 -7.75 3.96
CA GLY A 137 24.81 -7.30 4.63
C GLY A 137 25.65 -6.33 3.80
N GLY A 138 25.26 -6.05 2.56
CA GLY A 138 25.93 -5.11 1.67
C GLY A 138 25.10 -3.86 1.36
N PRO A 139 25.61 -2.99 0.46
CA PRO A 139 24.90 -1.79 0.03
C PRO A 139 23.56 -2.15 -0.64
N ALA A 140 22.49 -1.45 -0.26
CA ALA A 140 21.15 -1.70 -0.79
C ALA A 140 21.08 -1.48 -2.32
N THR A 141 21.87 -0.56 -2.85
CA THR A 141 21.98 -0.30 -4.30
C THR A 141 22.65 -1.42 -5.09
N ALA A 142 23.37 -2.35 -4.41
CA ALA A 142 23.95 -3.54 -5.01
C ALA A 142 23.11 -4.81 -4.79
N ALA A 143 21.99 -4.71 -4.06
CA ALA A 143 21.13 -5.86 -3.79
C ALA A 143 20.22 -6.20 -4.97
N LEU A 144 19.79 -7.46 -5.01
CA LEU A 144 18.77 -7.92 -5.93
C LEU A 144 17.41 -7.93 -5.21
N LEU A 145 16.40 -7.34 -5.85
CA LEU A 145 15.00 -7.37 -5.47
C LEU A 145 14.18 -8.05 -6.57
N GLN A 146 13.01 -8.56 -6.25
CA GLN A 146 12.15 -9.18 -7.27
C GLN A 146 10.70 -8.72 -7.13
N GLN A 147 10.31 -7.79 -8.00
CA GLN A 147 9.00 -7.16 -7.99
C GLN A 147 8.62 -6.64 -6.59
N PRO A 148 9.41 -5.73 -6.01
CA PRO A 148 9.02 -5.11 -4.75
C PRO A 148 7.70 -4.36 -4.96
N HIS A 149 6.78 -4.43 -3.98
CA HIS A 149 5.43 -3.87 -4.14
C HIS A 149 5.13 -2.74 -3.16
N SER A 150 5.58 -2.84 -1.93
CA SER A 150 5.31 -1.84 -0.90
C SER A 150 6.57 -1.47 -0.16
N ILE A 151 6.61 -0.24 0.31
CA ILE A 151 7.63 0.29 1.21
C ILE A 151 6.97 0.98 2.39
N GLN A 152 7.64 0.96 3.53
CA GLN A 152 7.23 1.72 4.71
C GLN A 152 8.46 2.01 5.58
N PHE A 153 8.46 3.17 6.24
CA PHE A 153 9.46 3.47 7.24
C PHE A 153 9.04 2.93 8.60
N ASP A 154 9.95 2.25 9.27
CA ASP A 154 9.74 1.87 10.64
C ASP A 154 9.86 3.10 11.58
N PRO A 155 9.52 2.99 12.88
CA PRO A 155 9.66 4.09 13.84
C PRO A 155 11.09 4.63 14.00
N ALA A 156 12.12 3.81 13.73
CA ALA A 156 13.53 4.23 13.75
C ALA A 156 13.89 5.07 12.51
N GLY A 157 13.13 4.93 11.44
CA GLY A 157 13.32 5.59 10.16
C GLY A 157 14.06 4.73 9.15
N ASP A 158 14.14 3.41 9.39
CA ASP A 158 14.68 2.46 8.43
C ASP A 158 13.60 2.04 7.42
N LEU A 159 14.02 1.79 6.18
CA LEU A 159 13.11 1.53 5.07
C LEU A 159 12.85 0.03 4.91
N LEU A 160 11.60 -0.40 5.16
CA LEU A 160 11.15 -1.75 4.84
C LEU A 160 10.65 -1.83 3.39
N ILE A 161 10.93 -2.96 2.74
CA ILE A 161 10.57 -3.24 1.36
C ILE A 161 9.89 -4.61 1.31
N CYS A 162 8.64 -4.67 0.88
CA CYS A 162 7.94 -5.92 0.61
C CYS A 162 8.43 -6.50 -0.73
N ASP A 163 9.41 -7.39 -0.67
CA ASP A 163 10.05 -8.04 -1.80
C ASP A 163 9.28 -9.34 -2.14
N ILE A 164 8.07 -9.15 -2.71
CA ILE A 164 7.00 -10.15 -2.73
C ILE A 164 7.38 -11.44 -3.47
N GLN A 165 8.03 -11.36 -4.62
CA GLN A 165 8.41 -12.56 -5.37
C GLN A 165 9.55 -13.33 -4.69
N ASN A 166 10.31 -12.67 -3.83
CA ASN A 166 11.29 -13.31 -2.95
C ASN A 166 10.67 -13.79 -1.62
N GLN A 167 9.36 -13.64 -1.40
CA GLN A 167 8.65 -14.06 -0.19
C GLN A 167 9.31 -13.52 1.09
N ARG A 168 9.78 -12.24 1.04
CA ARG A 168 10.54 -11.60 2.12
C ARG A 168 10.15 -10.14 2.30
N ILE A 169 10.40 -9.65 3.49
CA ILE A 169 10.50 -8.22 3.75
C ILE A 169 11.98 -7.92 3.98
N ARG A 170 12.50 -6.96 3.20
CA ARG A 170 13.86 -6.46 3.35
C ARG A 170 13.84 -5.17 4.14
N ILE A 171 14.91 -4.88 4.87
CA ILE A 171 15.08 -3.60 5.55
C ILE A 171 16.40 -2.96 5.12
N VAL A 172 16.35 -1.68 4.81
CA VAL A 172 17.52 -0.85 4.54
C VAL A 172 17.74 0.08 5.74
N GLU A 173 18.87 -0.06 6.39
CA GLU A 173 19.31 0.89 7.41
C GLU A 173 19.63 2.23 6.75
N THR A 174 18.81 3.24 6.96
CA THR A 174 18.93 4.51 6.24
C THR A 174 20.22 5.27 6.54
N LYS A 175 20.83 5.03 7.72
CA LYS A 175 22.10 5.64 8.11
C LYS A 175 23.32 5.06 7.40
N THR A 176 23.31 3.77 7.13
CA THR A 176 24.46 3.03 6.55
C THR A 176 24.26 2.67 5.09
N GLY A 177 23.00 2.65 4.63
CA GLY A 177 22.62 2.14 3.32
C GLY A 177 22.71 0.63 3.18
N VAL A 178 22.92 -0.11 4.29
CA VAL A 178 23.02 -1.57 4.29
C VAL A 178 21.64 -2.19 4.27
N ILE A 179 21.44 -3.20 3.40
CA ILE A 179 20.20 -3.98 3.32
C ILE A 179 20.37 -5.36 3.97
N ARG A 180 19.29 -5.85 4.57
CA ARG A 180 19.19 -7.24 5.06
C ARG A 180 17.77 -7.77 4.97
N THR A 181 17.60 -9.08 5.02
CA THR A 181 16.29 -9.70 5.23
C THR A 181 15.80 -9.40 6.66
N TRP A 182 14.62 -8.82 6.77
CA TRP A 182 13.95 -8.54 8.05
C TRP A 182 13.00 -9.66 8.45
N ALA A 183 12.25 -10.23 7.47
CA ALA A 183 11.30 -11.31 7.68
C ALA A 183 11.10 -12.14 6.41
N GLY A 184 10.62 -13.38 6.58
CA GLY A 184 10.38 -14.30 5.47
C GLY A 184 11.59 -15.18 5.14
N THR A 185 11.33 -16.42 4.70
CA THR A 185 12.35 -17.43 4.38
C THR A 185 12.58 -17.60 2.86
N GLY A 186 11.68 -17.03 2.04
CA GLY A 186 11.65 -17.27 0.59
C GLY A 186 10.77 -18.46 0.21
N GLU A 187 10.26 -19.20 1.15
CA GLU A 187 9.38 -20.35 0.90
C GLU A 187 7.93 -19.88 0.70
N LYS A 188 7.25 -20.47 -0.27
CA LYS A 188 5.81 -20.26 -0.54
C LYS A 188 4.99 -21.25 0.32
N LYS A 189 4.96 -20.98 1.61
CA LYS A 189 4.24 -21.78 2.60
C LYS A 189 3.32 -20.91 3.45
N PRO A 190 2.23 -21.48 4.00
CA PRO A 190 1.38 -20.77 4.96
C PRO A 190 2.18 -20.19 6.12
N THR A 191 1.77 -19.02 6.57
CA THR A 191 2.38 -18.32 7.72
C THR A 191 1.65 -18.74 9.00
N PRO A 192 2.31 -19.40 9.99
CA PRO A 192 1.66 -19.83 11.21
C PRO A 192 1.35 -18.68 12.18
N ASP A 193 0.22 -18.76 12.90
CA ASP A 193 -0.11 -17.83 14.00
C ASP A 193 0.84 -18.02 15.18
N GLY A 194 1.23 -16.93 15.81
CA GLY A 194 2.11 -16.91 16.98
C GLY A 194 3.58 -17.27 16.69
N ALA A 195 3.95 -17.51 15.44
CA ALA A 195 5.32 -17.87 15.06
C ALA A 195 6.29 -16.69 15.28
N PRO A 196 7.59 -16.97 15.53
CA PRO A 196 8.59 -15.91 15.57
C PRO A 196 8.76 -15.26 14.20
N LEU A 197 9.06 -13.98 14.16
CA LEU A 197 9.27 -13.26 12.90
C LEU A 197 10.45 -13.84 12.10
N ALA A 198 11.55 -14.13 12.78
CA ALA A 198 12.72 -14.74 12.19
C ALA A 198 12.48 -16.23 11.87
N GLY A 199 12.86 -16.64 10.66
CA GLY A 199 12.77 -18.04 10.24
C GLY A 199 11.35 -18.53 9.88
N THR A 200 10.35 -17.63 9.86
CA THR A 200 8.97 -17.98 9.46
C THR A 200 8.71 -17.60 8.02
N PRO A 201 8.12 -18.48 7.20
CA PRO A 201 7.73 -18.15 5.83
C PRO A 201 6.63 -17.09 5.82
N LEU A 202 6.68 -16.19 4.84
CA LEU A 202 5.64 -15.22 4.54
C LEU A 202 5.08 -15.51 3.15
N TRP A 203 3.79 -15.82 3.04
CA TRP A 203 3.21 -16.16 1.75
C TRP A 203 2.65 -14.92 1.04
N GLY A 204 3.51 -14.31 0.22
CA GLY A 204 3.19 -13.13 -0.56
C GLY A 204 3.08 -11.84 0.26
N PRO A 205 4.15 -11.41 0.95
CA PRO A 205 4.15 -10.16 1.71
C PRO A 205 3.96 -8.98 0.77
N ARG A 206 2.77 -8.35 0.82
CA ARG A 206 2.31 -7.43 -0.21
C ARG A 206 2.31 -5.97 0.22
N ALA A 207 1.84 -5.68 1.43
CA ALA A 207 1.76 -4.33 1.97
C ALA A 207 1.99 -4.36 3.48
N ILE A 208 2.65 -3.32 3.99
CA ILE A 208 2.98 -3.17 5.39
C ILE A 208 2.71 -1.73 5.86
N ASP A 209 2.18 -1.59 7.06
CA ASP A 209 2.01 -0.30 7.74
C ASP A 209 2.29 -0.44 9.23
N PHE A 210 2.49 0.67 9.95
CA PHE A 210 2.84 0.68 11.38
C PHE A 210 1.84 1.46 12.22
N ASP A 211 1.58 0.98 13.43
CA ASP A 211 0.88 1.77 14.44
C ASP A 211 1.86 2.72 15.19
N ALA A 212 1.29 3.60 16.00
CA ALA A 212 2.06 4.55 16.80
C ALA A 212 2.95 3.87 17.87
N LYS A 213 2.69 2.60 18.20
CA LYS A 213 3.49 1.80 19.15
C LYS A 213 4.61 1.04 18.43
N GLY A 214 4.63 1.08 17.09
CA GLY A 214 5.62 0.42 16.25
C GLY A 214 5.33 -1.06 15.97
N ASN A 215 4.10 -1.54 16.21
CA ASN A 215 3.68 -2.83 15.66
C ASN A 215 3.42 -2.68 14.17
N ALA A 216 3.84 -3.66 13.37
CA ALA A 216 3.56 -3.67 11.94
C ALA A 216 2.30 -4.47 11.62
N TYR A 217 1.56 -4.03 10.61
CA TYR A 217 0.42 -4.74 10.03
C TYR A 217 0.77 -5.16 8.63
N LEU A 218 0.71 -6.44 8.36
CA LEU A 218 1.20 -7.06 7.14
C LEU A 218 0.07 -7.77 6.40
N ALA A 219 -0.20 -7.38 5.17
CA ALA A 219 -1.08 -8.12 4.27
C ALA A 219 -0.28 -9.16 3.47
N LEU A 220 -0.69 -10.41 3.56
CA LEU A 220 -0.18 -11.54 2.78
C LEU A 220 -1.15 -11.84 1.65
N ARG A 221 -0.82 -11.39 0.44
CA ARG A 221 -1.73 -11.49 -0.72
C ARG A 221 -2.05 -12.93 -1.10
N GLU A 222 -1.02 -13.75 -1.30
CA GLU A 222 -1.16 -15.16 -1.67
C GLU A 222 -1.72 -16.00 -0.52
N GLY A 223 -1.39 -15.61 0.72
CA GLY A 223 -1.92 -16.22 1.93
C GLY A 223 -3.36 -15.85 2.25
N ASN A 224 -3.94 -14.83 1.60
CA ASN A 224 -5.27 -14.28 1.94
C ASN A 224 -5.44 -14.03 3.44
N GLN A 225 -4.40 -13.47 4.07
CA GLN A 225 -4.32 -13.25 5.53
C GLN A 225 -3.72 -11.88 5.85
N VAL A 226 -4.01 -11.42 7.07
CA VAL A 226 -3.39 -10.24 7.66
C VAL A 226 -2.81 -10.62 9.03
N PHE A 227 -1.58 -10.18 9.28
CA PHE A 227 -0.87 -10.39 10.54
C PHE A 227 -0.50 -9.06 11.18
N ARG A 228 -0.48 -9.02 12.52
CA ARG A 228 0.26 -8.04 13.29
C ARG A 228 1.62 -8.62 13.65
N ILE A 229 2.67 -7.87 13.40
CA ILE A 229 4.01 -8.17 13.91
C ILE A 229 4.17 -7.37 15.20
N ASN A 230 4.17 -8.06 16.31
CA ASN A 230 4.31 -7.43 17.61
C ASN A 230 5.75 -6.96 17.81
N ARG A 231 5.92 -5.64 18.02
CA ARG A 231 7.25 -5.02 18.15
C ARG A 231 8.08 -5.60 19.31
N THR A 232 7.44 -5.87 20.45
CA THR A 232 8.13 -6.34 21.66
C THR A 232 8.50 -7.80 21.60
N THR A 233 7.53 -8.65 21.20
CA THR A 233 7.73 -10.11 21.20
C THR A 233 8.34 -10.63 19.90
N GLN A 234 8.39 -9.83 18.85
CA GLN A 234 8.83 -10.20 17.49
C GLN A 234 8.10 -11.45 16.99
N ARG A 235 6.77 -11.51 17.23
CA ARG A 235 5.91 -12.59 16.79
C ARG A 235 4.85 -12.10 15.79
N LEU A 236 4.50 -13.02 14.91
CA LEU A 236 3.42 -12.87 13.94
C LEU A 236 2.10 -13.26 14.61
N GLU A 237 1.20 -12.32 14.79
CA GLU A 237 -0.12 -12.54 15.39
C GLU A 237 -1.17 -12.46 14.28
N HIS A 238 -1.85 -13.56 14.01
CA HIS A 238 -2.90 -13.61 13.00
C HIS A 238 -4.08 -12.71 13.37
N LEU A 239 -4.43 -11.79 12.48
CA LEU A 239 -5.54 -10.85 12.69
C LEU A 239 -6.78 -11.20 11.88
N ALA A 240 -6.62 -11.53 10.60
CA ALA A 240 -7.75 -11.75 9.70
C ALA A 240 -7.38 -12.71 8.57
N GLY A 241 -8.41 -13.37 8.02
CA GLY A 241 -8.31 -14.23 6.85
C GLY A 241 -8.05 -15.69 7.18
N THR A 242 -8.86 -16.60 6.67
CA THR A 242 -8.67 -18.06 6.85
C THR A 242 -7.56 -18.66 5.99
N GLY A 243 -7.04 -17.91 5.02
CA GLY A 243 -6.19 -18.41 3.94
C GLY A 243 -6.97 -18.82 2.70
N GLU A 244 -8.26 -19.11 2.82
CA GLU A 244 -9.14 -19.38 1.68
C GLU A 244 -9.64 -18.09 1.05
N LYS A 245 -9.76 -18.08 -0.28
CA LYS A 245 -10.35 -16.96 -1.02
C LYS A 245 -11.86 -16.90 -0.82
N GLY A 246 -12.37 -15.71 -0.63
CA GLY A 246 -13.80 -15.47 -0.54
C GLY A 246 -14.12 -14.09 0.01
N TYR A 247 -15.41 -13.79 0.10
CA TYR A 247 -15.91 -12.50 0.54
C TYR A 247 -17.28 -12.66 1.22
N ALA A 248 -17.43 -11.98 2.34
CA ALA A 248 -18.72 -11.66 2.93
C ALA A 248 -18.65 -10.20 3.44
N PRO A 249 -19.74 -9.41 3.34
CA PRO A 249 -19.68 -7.99 3.71
C PRO A 249 -19.44 -7.78 5.22
N GLY A 250 -19.74 -8.75 6.06
CA GLY A 250 -19.64 -8.65 7.52
C GLY A 250 -20.78 -7.86 8.14
N PRO A 251 -20.72 -7.51 9.44
CA PRO A 251 -19.59 -7.79 10.35
C PRO A 251 -19.48 -9.27 10.74
N GLU A 252 -18.24 -9.75 10.80
CA GLU A 252 -17.91 -11.13 11.18
C GLU A 252 -16.57 -11.16 11.95
N PRO A 253 -16.25 -12.24 12.71
CA PRO A 253 -14.95 -12.35 13.35
C PRO A 253 -13.83 -12.36 12.29
N ALA A 254 -12.85 -11.47 12.42
CA ALA A 254 -11.82 -11.27 11.39
C ALA A 254 -10.98 -12.52 11.13
N LYS A 255 -10.67 -13.30 12.15
CA LYS A 255 -9.85 -14.53 12.03
C LYS A 255 -10.54 -15.63 11.20
N THR A 256 -11.86 -15.64 11.14
CA THR A 256 -12.65 -16.64 10.38
C THR A 256 -13.23 -16.08 9.09
N ALA A 257 -13.01 -14.80 8.81
CA ALA A 257 -13.40 -14.17 7.57
C ALA A 257 -12.55 -14.69 6.38
N LYS A 258 -13.15 -14.81 5.22
CA LYS A 258 -12.40 -15.02 3.97
C LYS A 258 -11.99 -13.69 3.39
N LEU A 259 -10.77 -13.59 2.87
CA LEU A 259 -10.24 -12.47 2.12
C LEU A 259 -9.97 -12.90 0.67
N ASN A 260 -9.87 -11.95 -0.23
CA ASN A 260 -9.65 -12.25 -1.65
C ASN A 260 -8.55 -11.36 -2.23
N GLY A 261 -7.30 -11.77 -2.01
CA GLY A 261 -6.13 -11.09 -2.51
C GLY A 261 -5.93 -9.68 -1.92
N PRO A 262 -5.79 -9.53 -0.59
CA PRO A 262 -5.59 -8.22 0.04
C PRO A 262 -4.28 -7.60 -0.46
N LYS A 263 -4.33 -6.36 -0.98
CA LYS A 263 -3.16 -5.69 -1.60
C LYS A 263 -2.74 -4.41 -0.92
N GLY A 264 -3.60 -3.77 -0.17
CA GLY A 264 -3.29 -2.58 0.61
C GLY A 264 -3.61 -2.80 2.09
N VAL A 265 -2.83 -2.21 2.97
CA VAL A 265 -3.08 -2.17 4.41
C VAL A 265 -2.76 -0.78 4.94
N ALA A 266 -3.63 -0.23 5.79
CA ALA A 266 -3.40 1.05 6.45
C ALA A 266 -3.94 1.01 7.88
N TRP A 267 -3.08 1.31 8.85
CA TRP A 267 -3.48 1.49 10.23
C TRP A 267 -4.10 2.88 10.43
N SER A 268 -5.09 2.95 11.32
CA SER A 268 -5.77 4.19 11.70
C SER A 268 -5.72 4.43 13.21
N ARG A 269 -5.63 5.70 13.59
CA ARG A 269 -5.60 6.12 15.01
C ARG A 269 -6.88 5.80 15.78
N ASP A 270 -7.96 5.51 15.07
CA ASP A 270 -9.26 5.08 15.66
C ASP A 270 -9.24 3.60 16.11
N GLY A 271 -8.08 2.92 15.99
CA GLY A 271 -7.92 1.51 16.34
C GLY A 271 -8.42 0.56 15.25
N GLY A 272 -8.53 1.02 14.01
CA GLY A 272 -8.86 0.22 12.84
C GLY A 272 -7.65 -0.12 11.98
N VAL A 273 -7.73 -1.24 11.24
CA VAL A 273 -6.84 -1.57 10.13
C VAL A 273 -7.69 -1.70 8.88
N TYR A 274 -7.45 -0.84 7.91
CA TYR A 274 -8.14 -0.84 6.62
C TYR A 274 -7.39 -1.70 5.63
N LEU A 275 -8.14 -2.45 4.81
CA LEU A 275 -7.63 -3.37 3.79
C LEU A 275 -8.25 -3.04 2.44
N ALA A 276 -7.44 -2.96 1.42
CA ALA A 276 -7.91 -3.09 0.04
C ALA A 276 -8.03 -4.60 -0.26
N ASP A 277 -9.25 -5.16 -0.12
CA ASP A 277 -9.57 -6.54 -0.46
C ASP A 277 -9.91 -6.59 -1.95
N THR A 278 -8.86 -6.58 -2.75
CA THR A 278 -8.85 -6.13 -4.14
C THR A 278 -9.76 -6.95 -5.05
N GLU A 279 -9.70 -8.26 -4.97
CA GLU A 279 -10.49 -9.13 -5.85
C GLU A 279 -11.95 -9.23 -5.37
N SER A 280 -12.25 -8.72 -4.16
CA SER A 280 -13.62 -8.52 -3.67
C SER A 280 -14.16 -7.13 -4.01
N HIS A 281 -13.37 -6.27 -4.66
CA HIS A 281 -13.77 -4.91 -5.03
C HIS A 281 -14.19 -4.03 -3.86
N THR A 282 -13.58 -4.23 -2.68
CA THR A 282 -13.99 -3.56 -1.42
C THR A 282 -12.80 -3.02 -0.63
N ILE A 283 -13.13 -2.07 0.24
CA ILE A 283 -12.29 -1.70 1.38
C ILE A 283 -12.94 -2.28 2.63
N ARG A 284 -12.19 -3.07 3.39
CA ARG A 284 -12.63 -3.67 4.64
C ARG A 284 -11.88 -3.04 5.81
N ARG A 285 -12.50 -3.02 7.00
CA ARG A 285 -11.88 -2.53 8.24
C ARG A 285 -11.92 -3.63 9.29
N ILE A 286 -10.76 -3.93 9.84
CA ILE A 286 -10.63 -4.74 11.06
C ILE A 286 -10.67 -3.79 12.25
N ASP A 287 -11.54 -4.04 13.19
CA ASP A 287 -11.58 -3.35 14.48
C ASP A 287 -10.69 -4.10 15.47
N LEU A 288 -9.57 -3.49 15.86
CA LEU A 288 -8.57 -4.14 16.73
C LEU A 288 -9.06 -4.36 18.17
N LYS A 289 -10.13 -3.65 18.59
CA LYS A 289 -10.71 -3.80 19.93
C LYS A 289 -11.67 -5.00 20.00
N THR A 290 -12.50 -5.16 18.97
CA THR A 290 -13.53 -6.21 18.94
C THR A 290 -13.09 -7.47 18.21
N GLY A 291 -12.05 -7.38 17.36
CA GLY A 291 -11.62 -8.48 16.49
C GLY A 291 -12.56 -8.75 15.32
N MET A 292 -13.50 -7.83 15.03
CA MET A 292 -14.46 -7.95 13.93
C MET A 292 -13.92 -7.30 12.66
N ILE A 293 -14.32 -7.82 11.51
CA ILE A 293 -14.08 -7.22 10.19
C ILE A 293 -15.39 -6.95 9.48
N ALA A 294 -15.48 -5.81 8.79
CA ALA A 294 -16.61 -5.47 7.94
C ALA A 294 -16.16 -4.66 6.71
N THR A 295 -16.99 -4.68 5.68
CA THR A 295 -16.84 -3.79 4.52
C THR A 295 -17.23 -2.38 4.93
N VAL A 296 -16.42 -1.40 4.55
CA VAL A 296 -16.64 0.03 4.81
C VAL A 296 -16.83 0.83 3.53
N ALA A 297 -16.40 0.29 2.39
CA ALA A 297 -16.68 0.83 1.07
C ALA A 297 -16.58 -0.29 0.02
N GLY A 298 -17.39 -0.21 -1.00
CA GLY A 298 -17.48 -1.19 -2.08
C GLY A 298 -18.70 -2.10 -1.98
N ALA A 299 -19.37 -2.30 -3.11
CA ALA A 299 -20.57 -3.15 -3.21
C ALA A 299 -20.25 -4.65 -3.33
N GLY A 300 -18.98 -5.06 -3.32
CA GLY A 300 -18.56 -6.45 -3.51
C GLY A 300 -18.62 -6.93 -4.97
N VAL A 301 -18.90 -6.04 -5.91
CA VAL A 301 -18.95 -6.31 -7.35
C VAL A 301 -18.21 -5.23 -8.12
N ALA A 302 -17.57 -5.64 -9.25
CA ALA A 302 -16.83 -4.72 -10.10
C ALA A 302 -17.74 -3.66 -10.74
N GLY A 303 -17.29 -2.42 -10.79
CA GLY A 303 -18.01 -1.33 -11.44
C GLY A 303 -17.48 0.06 -11.06
N ASP A 304 -18.28 1.10 -11.32
CA ASP A 304 -17.96 2.48 -11.03
C ASP A 304 -19.19 3.22 -10.48
N GLY A 305 -19.18 3.52 -9.17
CA GLY A 305 -20.28 4.23 -8.51
C GLY A 305 -21.56 3.41 -8.31
N PRO A 306 -22.67 4.02 -7.94
CA PRO A 306 -22.85 5.43 -7.56
C PRO A 306 -22.13 5.82 -6.25
N GLU A 307 -21.99 7.12 -6.00
CA GLU A 307 -21.35 7.66 -4.78
C GLU A 307 -22.39 8.09 -3.71
N THR A 308 -23.58 7.52 -3.77
CA THR A 308 -24.68 7.81 -2.84
C THR A 308 -24.45 7.23 -1.45
N SER A 309 -23.87 6.02 -1.40
CA SER A 309 -23.52 5.30 -0.19
C SER A 309 -22.18 4.57 -0.38
N PRO A 310 -21.29 4.56 0.63
CA PRO A 310 -20.03 3.80 0.52
C PRO A 310 -20.22 2.32 0.23
N LEU A 311 -21.24 1.68 0.80
CA LEU A 311 -21.50 0.24 0.63
C LEU A 311 -22.20 -0.11 -0.69
N GLU A 312 -22.79 0.87 -1.37
CA GLU A 312 -23.42 0.71 -2.68
C GLU A 312 -22.48 1.12 -3.82
N CYS A 313 -21.40 1.83 -3.49
CA CYS A 313 -20.42 2.28 -4.46
C CYS A 313 -19.66 1.11 -5.05
N LYS A 314 -19.92 0.74 -6.29
CA LYS A 314 -19.11 -0.24 -7.01
C LYS A 314 -17.71 0.34 -7.22
N MET A 315 -16.72 -0.46 -6.95
CA MET A 315 -15.30 -0.19 -7.25
C MET A 315 -14.75 -1.27 -8.18
N LYS A 316 -13.61 -1.00 -8.79
CA LYS A 316 -12.99 -1.96 -9.69
C LYS A 316 -11.55 -2.21 -9.32
N ARG A 317 -11.33 -3.30 -8.57
CA ARG A 317 -10.03 -3.75 -8.06
C ARG A 317 -9.23 -2.64 -7.34
N PRO A 318 -9.72 -2.09 -6.21
CA PRO A 318 -8.95 -1.13 -5.44
C PRO A 318 -7.65 -1.78 -4.95
N HIS A 319 -6.51 -1.12 -5.20
CA HIS A 319 -5.19 -1.61 -4.78
C HIS A 319 -4.64 -0.81 -3.60
N GLY A 320 -4.74 0.50 -3.65
CA GLY A 320 -4.23 1.39 -2.62
C GLY A 320 -5.28 1.74 -1.58
N VAL A 321 -4.90 1.70 -0.31
CA VAL A 321 -5.65 2.29 0.79
C VAL A 321 -4.68 3.04 1.70
N TYR A 322 -5.02 4.27 2.04
CA TYR A 322 -4.23 5.11 2.94
C TYR A 322 -5.17 5.85 3.90
N VAL A 323 -4.79 5.95 5.16
CA VAL A 323 -5.54 6.71 6.18
C VAL A 323 -4.68 7.87 6.67
N ASP A 324 -5.19 9.09 6.56
CA ASP A 324 -4.46 10.25 7.04
C ASP A 324 -4.57 10.45 8.56
N LYS A 325 -3.85 11.43 9.09
CA LYS A 325 -3.85 11.76 10.53
C LYS A 325 -5.21 12.20 11.06
N LYS A 326 -6.15 12.58 10.18
CA LYS A 326 -7.52 12.98 10.51
C LYS A 326 -8.52 11.84 10.41
N GLY A 327 -8.09 10.64 10.01
CA GLY A 327 -8.92 9.46 9.82
C GLY A 327 -9.65 9.43 8.47
N ILE A 328 -9.29 10.29 7.54
CA ILE A 328 -9.81 10.26 6.17
C ILE A 328 -9.14 9.11 5.43
N VAL A 329 -9.95 8.27 4.77
CA VAL A 329 -9.47 7.12 4.00
C VAL A 329 -9.42 7.50 2.52
N TYR A 330 -8.25 7.35 1.91
CA TYR A 330 -8.03 7.52 0.49
C TYR A 330 -7.89 6.16 -0.17
N ILE A 331 -8.51 5.98 -1.33
CA ILE A 331 -8.64 4.71 -2.04
C ILE A 331 -8.18 4.88 -3.47
N GLY A 332 -7.19 4.11 -3.89
CA GLY A 332 -6.85 3.94 -5.30
C GLY A 332 -7.79 2.90 -5.92
N ASP A 333 -8.87 3.35 -6.53
CA ASP A 333 -9.83 2.52 -7.26
C ASP A 333 -9.30 2.29 -8.68
N SER A 334 -8.38 1.33 -8.77
CA SER A 334 -7.36 1.28 -9.82
C SER A 334 -7.95 1.11 -11.21
N GLU A 335 -8.72 0.06 -11.45
CA GLU A 335 -9.32 -0.20 -12.78
C GLU A 335 -10.60 0.63 -13.05
N ALA A 336 -11.09 1.37 -12.04
CA ALA A 336 -12.08 2.43 -12.26
C ALA A 336 -11.42 3.78 -12.60
N HIS A 337 -10.08 3.84 -12.62
CA HIS A 337 -9.32 5.06 -12.93
C HIS A 337 -9.76 6.25 -12.08
N ARG A 338 -9.91 6.01 -10.77
CA ARG A 338 -10.35 7.02 -9.79
C ARG A 338 -9.54 6.96 -8.52
N VAL A 339 -9.37 8.10 -7.90
CA VAL A 339 -9.02 8.18 -6.48
C VAL A 339 -10.27 8.60 -5.72
N ARG A 340 -10.65 7.81 -4.73
CA ARG A 340 -11.82 8.08 -3.90
C ARG A 340 -11.40 8.47 -2.49
N ARG A 341 -12.27 9.21 -1.83
CA ARG A 341 -12.13 9.61 -0.43
C ARG A 341 -13.36 9.16 0.35
N LEU A 342 -13.13 8.51 1.50
CA LEU A 342 -14.15 8.11 2.46
C LEU A 342 -13.95 8.91 3.76
N ARG A 343 -14.96 9.67 4.18
CA ARG A 343 -14.94 10.55 5.35
C ARG A 343 -16.25 10.55 6.13
#